data_ecc195c9f4fe4992511ba78ce04911ca
#
_entry.id   ecc195c9f4fe4992511ba78ce04911ca
#
_cell.length_a   1.000
_cell.length_b   1.000
_cell.length_c   1.000
_cell.angle_alpha   90.00
_cell.angle_beta   90.00
_cell.angle_gamma   90.00
#
_symmetry.space_group_name_H-M   'P 1'
#
loop_
_entity.id
_entity.type
_entity.pdbx_description
1 polymer ?
#
loop_
_entity_poly.entity_id
_entity_poly.type
_entity_poly.pdbx_seq_one_letter_code
_entity_poly.pdbx_strand_id
1 'polypeptide(L)'
;PAELQCDITRGAPVDDNTFAAEMALIRENSFNIHPVGNRLVFKEEENAEGKLLVNAKNDKLFENGQDIEQLANEVRYVIGGSEEVSRQFRVVALRRNWLTDPWGELPENERPDRWDGRLTLIVLPEYVDSLEAVLGAWLKQHLPQRRNTLRFLLPKKEGGNLYFARELIVYARAVHLANQWKE
;
A
#
# COMPACT_ATOMS: atom_id res chain seq x y z
N PRO A 1 11.24 5.10 29.21
CA PRO A 1 10.38 6.26 28.94
C PRO A 1 9.93 6.97 30.22
N ALA A 2 9.48 6.25 31.28
CA ALA A 2 9.01 6.88 32.50
C ALA A 2 10.07 7.73 33.22
N GLU A 3 11.31 7.28 33.28
CA GLU A 3 12.42 8.05 33.87
C GLU A 3 12.71 9.32 33.06
N LEU A 4 12.73 9.21 31.72
CA LEU A 4 12.94 10.33 30.83
C LEU A 4 11.80 11.35 30.93
N GLN A 5 10.56 10.87 31.04
CA GLN A 5 9.40 11.72 31.27
C GLN A 5 9.53 12.48 32.59
N CYS A 6 9.90 11.79 33.68
CA CYS A 6 10.17 12.41 34.97
C CYS A 6 11.25 13.49 34.92
N ASP A 7 12.32 13.25 34.18
CA ASP A 7 13.44 14.20 34.05
C ASP A 7 13.08 15.44 33.23
N ILE A 8 12.29 15.27 32.17
CA ILE A 8 11.82 16.38 31.31
C ILE A 8 10.76 17.21 32.03
N THR A 9 9.92 16.59 32.87
CA THR A 9 8.78 17.27 33.52
C THR A 9 9.17 18.00 34.82
N ARG A 10 10.43 18.04 35.20
CA ARG A 10 10.91 18.76 36.41
C ARG A 10 10.57 20.24 36.50
N GLY A 11 9.76 20.79 35.65
CA GLY A 11 9.39 22.21 35.72
C GLY A 11 8.11 22.58 34.99
N ALA A 12 7.51 21.70 34.24
CA ALA A 12 6.23 21.92 33.57
C ALA A 12 5.49 20.60 33.40
N PRO A 13 4.18 20.56 33.62
CA PRO A 13 3.37 19.37 33.34
C PRO A 13 3.38 19.13 31.84
N VAL A 14 3.93 18.01 31.40
CA VAL A 14 3.81 17.51 30.03
C VAL A 14 2.68 16.50 30.03
N ASP A 15 1.72 16.69 29.14
CA ASP A 15 0.63 15.72 28.96
C ASP A 15 1.19 14.37 28.51
N ASP A 16 0.76 13.29 29.18
CA ASP A 16 1.24 11.94 28.91
C ASP A 16 1.00 11.51 27.47
N ASN A 17 -0.10 11.93 26.85
CA ASN A 17 -0.41 11.61 25.47
C ASN A 17 0.52 12.34 24.51
N THR A 18 0.82 13.61 24.77
CA THR A 18 1.78 14.40 23.99
C THR A 18 3.17 13.78 24.07
N PHE A 19 3.62 13.42 25.29
CA PHE A 19 4.91 12.76 25.46
C PHE A 19 4.99 11.42 24.72
N ALA A 20 3.95 10.59 24.80
CA ALA A 20 3.90 9.31 24.11
C ALA A 20 3.92 9.48 22.59
N ALA A 21 3.20 10.47 22.04
CA ALA A 21 3.20 10.79 20.61
C ALA A 21 4.57 11.25 20.12
N GLU A 22 5.23 12.16 20.84
CA GLU A 22 6.58 12.62 20.50
C GLU A 22 7.61 11.49 20.58
N MET A 23 7.52 10.62 21.58
CA MET A 23 8.39 9.44 21.68
C MET A 23 8.18 8.45 20.54
N ALA A 24 6.93 8.28 20.09
CA ALA A 24 6.64 7.47 18.91
C ALA A 24 7.27 8.08 17.64
N LEU A 25 7.14 9.40 17.45
CA LEU A 25 7.76 10.11 16.33
C LEU A 25 9.29 9.98 16.33
N ILE A 26 9.93 10.11 17.49
CA ILE A 26 11.37 9.94 17.63
C ILE A 26 11.78 8.51 17.23
N ARG A 27 11.06 7.49 17.73
CA ARG A 27 11.32 6.08 17.35
C ARG A 27 11.19 5.84 15.86
N GLU A 28 10.13 6.37 15.25
CA GLU A 28 9.83 6.17 13.84
C GLU A 28 10.77 6.90 12.89
N ASN A 29 11.47 7.95 13.36
CA ASN A 29 12.33 8.78 12.53
C ASN A 29 13.81 8.71 12.91
N SER A 30 14.20 7.81 13.81
CA SER A 30 15.60 7.68 14.27
C SER A 30 16.22 6.35 13.87
N PHE A 31 17.35 6.41 13.18
CA PHE A 31 18.09 5.22 12.76
C PHE A 31 18.85 4.52 13.88
N ASN A 32 19.18 5.25 14.95
CA ASN A 32 20.09 4.78 16.00
C ASN A 32 19.39 4.51 17.33
N ILE A 33 18.06 4.63 17.41
CA ILE A 33 17.27 4.35 18.59
C ILE A 33 16.65 2.95 18.50
N HIS A 34 17.05 2.09 19.42
CA HIS A 34 16.60 0.69 19.48
C HIS A 34 15.69 0.47 20.69
N PRO A 35 14.51 -0.12 20.52
CA PRO A 35 13.70 -0.57 21.63
C PRO A 35 14.33 -1.84 22.23
N VAL A 36 14.65 -1.81 23.52
CA VAL A 36 15.15 -2.96 24.27
C VAL A 36 14.27 -3.15 25.51
N GLY A 37 13.32 -4.07 25.42
CA GLY A 37 12.29 -4.20 26.45
C GLY A 37 11.50 -2.91 26.61
N ASN A 38 11.48 -2.32 27.81
CA ASN A 38 10.80 -1.05 28.11
C ASN A 38 11.71 0.19 28.03
N ARG A 39 12.87 0.07 27.38
CA ARG A 39 13.87 1.15 27.26
C ARG A 39 14.13 1.47 25.79
N LEU A 40 14.49 2.71 25.52
CA LEU A 40 15.06 3.14 24.26
C LEU A 40 16.57 3.31 24.46
N VAL A 41 17.35 2.63 23.64
CA VAL A 41 18.82 2.63 23.73
C VAL A 41 19.37 3.23 22.46
N PHE A 42 20.24 4.21 22.58
CA PHE A 42 21.02 4.75 21.48
C PHE A 42 22.19 3.79 21.20
N LYS A 43 22.34 3.36 19.95
CA LYS A 43 23.46 2.55 19.49
C LYS A 43 24.12 3.17 18.28
N GLU A 44 25.41 2.86 18.05
CA GLU A 44 26.11 3.24 16.82
C GLU A 44 25.57 2.49 15.60
N GLU A 45 25.06 1.27 15.81
CA GLU A 45 24.44 0.47 14.76
C GLU A 45 23.09 1.07 14.36
N GLU A 46 22.83 1.10 13.05
CA GLU A 46 21.56 1.55 12.52
C GLU A 46 20.43 0.58 12.88
N ASN A 47 19.29 1.13 13.28
CA ASN A 47 18.05 0.38 13.41
C ASN A 47 17.45 0.13 12.01
N ALA A 48 17.57 -1.10 11.52
CA ALA A 48 17.09 -1.47 10.18
C ALA A 48 15.59 -1.17 9.98
N GLU A 49 14.74 -1.40 10.98
CA GLU A 49 13.31 -1.07 10.92
C GLU A 49 13.08 0.44 10.82
N GLY A 50 13.75 1.23 11.66
CA GLY A 50 13.68 2.68 11.63
C GLY A 50 14.14 3.24 10.29
N LYS A 51 15.27 2.75 9.77
CA LYS A 51 15.81 3.13 8.45
C LYS A 51 14.83 2.79 7.33
N LEU A 52 14.22 1.61 7.39
CA LEU A 52 13.22 1.17 6.42
C LEU A 52 12.04 2.13 6.38
N LEU A 53 11.47 2.46 7.54
CA LEU A 53 10.30 3.34 7.64
C LEU A 53 10.60 4.77 7.20
N VAL A 54 11.77 5.32 7.55
CA VAL A 54 12.18 6.66 7.10
C VAL A 54 12.34 6.69 5.58
N ASN A 55 13.00 5.69 5.00
CA ASN A 55 13.15 5.60 3.54
C ASN A 55 11.80 5.41 2.85
N ALA A 56 10.88 4.63 3.41
CA ALA A 56 9.53 4.45 2.87
C ALA A 56 8.70 5.75 2.89
N LYS A 57 8.97 6.67 3.80
CA LYS A 57 8.32 7.99 3.85
C LYS A 57 8.92 8.99 2.85
N ASN A 58 10.07 8.69 2.25
CA ASN A 58 10.75 9.59 1.32
C ASN A 58 10.22 9.43 -0.10
N ASP A 59 9.39 10.37 -0.54
CA ASP A 59 8.74 10.34 -1.87
C ASP A 59 9.76 10.33 -3.03
N LYS A 60 10.94 10.93 -2.85
CA LYS A 60 11.97 11.00 -3.89
C LYS A 60 12.54 9.64 -4.29
N LEU A 61 12.44 8.64 -3.42
CA LEU A 61 12.93 7.29 -3.72
C LEU A 61 11.96 6.50 -4.63
N PHE A 62 10.74 7.00 -4.84
CA PHE A 62 9.66 6.29 -5.53
C PHE A 62 9.06 7.07 -6.70
N GLU A 63 9.81 7.99 -7.30
CA GLU A 63 9.35 8.81 -8.43
C GLU A 63 8.96 7.99 -9.66
N ASN A 64 9.49 6.76 -9.79
CA ASN A 64 9.22 5.85 -10.91
C ASN A 64 7.93 5.02 -10.73
N GLY A 65 7.12 5.27 -9.69
CA GLY A 65 5.85 4.56 -9.46
C GLY A 65 5.98 3.12 -8.94
N GLN A 66 7.16 2.73 -8.46
CA GLN A 66 7.43 1.39 -7.91
C GLN A 66 6.55 1.07 -6.70
N ASP A 67 6.18 2.09 -5.93
CA ASP A 67 5.27 1.98 -4.79
C ASP A 67 3.84 1.64 -5.21
N ILE A 68 3.36 2.22 -6.31
CA ILE A 68 2.04 1.93 -6.87
C ILE A 68 2.00 0.50 -7.40
N GLU A 69 3.07 0.07 -8.07
CA GLU A 69 3.18 -1.30 -8.55
C GLU A 69 3.25 -2.30 -7.39
N GLN A 70 4.06 -2.02 -6.37
CA GLN A 70 4.12 -2.87 -5.17
C GLN A 70 2.78 -2.96 -4.47
N LEU A 71 2.07 -1.83 -4.28
CA LEU A 71 0.74 -1.85 -3.66
C LEU A 71 -0.25 -2.70 -4.46
N ALA A 72 -0.23 -2.59 -5.77
CA ALA A 72 -1.09 -3.43 -6.60
C ALA A 72 -0.72 -4.92 -6.54
N ASN A 73 0.57 -5.24 -6.39
CA ASN A 73 1.03 -6.61 -6.19
C ASN A 73 0.52 -7.16 -4.85
N GLU A 74 0.59 -6.37 -3.77
CA GLU A 74 0.04 -6.75 -2.48
C GLU A 74 -1.47 -6.97 -2.52
N VAL A 75 -2.22 -6.08 -3.19
CA VAL A 75 -3.66 -6.25 -3.39
C VAL A 75 -3.97 -7.56 -4.13
N ARG A 76 -3.23 -7.86 -5.20
CA ARG A 76 -3.39 -9.11 -5.94
C ARG A 76 -3.05 -10.33 -5.09
N TYR A 77 -2.01 -10.24 -4.29
CA TYR A 77 -1.60 -11.31 -3.38
C TYR A 77 -2.66 -11.58 -2.30
N VAL A 78 -3.16 -10.55 -1.66
CA VAL A 78 -4.19 -10.68 -0.62
C VAL A 78 -5.49 -11.28 -1.16
N ILE A 79 -5.88 -10.91 -2.38
CA ILE A 79 -7.15 -11.36 -2.99
C ILE A 79 -6.99 -12.72 -3.67
N GLY A 80 -5.89 -12.94 -4.37
CA GLY A 80 -5.69 -14.08 -5.28
C GLY A 80 -4.54 -15.00 -4.94
N GLY A 81 -3.85 -14.80 -3.80
CA GLY A 81 -2.62 -15.52 -3.47
C GLY A 81 -2.82 -16.98 -3.04
N SER A 82 -4.05 -17.42 -2.74
CA SER A 82 -4.30 -18.84 -2.50
C SER A 82 -4.29 -19.62 -3.80
N GLU A 83 -3.75 -20.85 -3.76
CA GLU A 83 -3.68 -21.73 -4.94
C GLU A 83 -5.06 -22.02 -5.52
N GLU A 84 -6.08 -22.20 -4.67
CA GLU A 84 -7.44 -22.45 -5.09
C GLU A 84 -8.04 -21.28 -5.87
N VAL A 85 -7.86 -20.05 -5.38
CA VAL A 85 -8.36 -18.83 -6.04
C VAL A 85 -7.58 -18.60 -7.34
N SER A 86 -6.26 -18.72 -7.33
CA SER A 86 -5.41 -18.48 -8.50
C SER A 86 -5.65 -19.46 -9.66
N ARG A 87 -6.14 -20.66 -9.39
CA ARG A 87 -6.56 -21.63 -10.44
C ARG A 87 -7.82 -21.19 -11.17
N GLN A 88 -8.76 -20.56 -10.47
CA GLN A 88 -10.07 -20.21 -11.02
C GLN A 88 -10.14 -18.77 -11.49
N PHE A 89 -9.44 -17.88 -10.80
CA PHE A 89 -9.50 -16.45 -11.02
C PHE A 89 -8.12 -15.88 -11.42
N ARG A 90 -8.18 -14.95 -12.35
CA ARG A 90 -7.12 -13.98 -12.58
C ARG A 90 -7.50 -12.69 -11.85
N VAL A 91 -6.64 -12.18 -10.99
CA VAL A 91 -6.87 -10.90 -10.31
C VAL A 91 -6.08 -9.80 -11.03
N VAL A 92 -6.77 -8.74 -11.42
CA VAL A 92 -6.19 -7.55 -12.05
C VAL A 92 -6.52 -6.34 -11.21
N ALA A 93 -5.52 -5.72 -10.59
CA ALA A 93 -5.67 -4.49 -9.83
C ALA A 93 -5.43 -3.29 -10.75
N LEU A 94 -6.50 -2.57 -11.10
CA LEU A 94 -6.39 -1.37 -11.93
C LEU A 94 -5.68 -0.24 -11.19
N ARG A 95 -4.94 0.60 -11.94
CA ARG A 95 -4.15 1.71 -11.42
C ARG A 95 -4.99 3.00 -11.38
N ARG A 96 -4.31 4.13 -11.13
CA ARG A 96 -4.94 5.45 -10.95
C ARG A 96 -5.78 5.90 -12.14
N ASN A 97 -5.31 5.65 -13.36
CA ASN A 97 -5.95 6.12 -14.59
C ASN A 97 -6.97 5.13 -15.20
N TRP A 98 -7.52 4.26 -14.37
CA TRP A 98 -8.36 3.15 -14.82
C TRP A 98 -9.56 3.53 -15.70
N LEU A 99 -10.09 4.75 -15.56
CA LEU A 99 -11.22 5.21 -16.35
C LEU A 99 -10.85 5.52 -17.80
N THR A 100 -9.67 6.06 -18.04
CA THR A 100 -9.22 6.55 -19.35
C THR A 100 -8.24 5.62 -20.04
N ASP A 101 -7.28 5.09 -19.30
CA ASP A 101 -6.28 4.15 -19.78
C ASP A 101 -6.04 3.01 -18.77
N PRO A 102 -6.98 2.06 -18.67
CA PRO A 102 -6.90 1.00 -17.66
C PRO A 102 -5.71 0.05 -17.83
N TRP A 103 -5.15 -0.02 -19.04
CA TRP A 103 -4.11 -0.99 -19.40
C TRP A 103 -2.71 -0.40 -19.54
N GLY A 104 -2.59 0.92 -19.68
CA GLY A 104 -1.31 1.60 -19.92
C GLY A 104 -0.29 1.38 -18.81
N GLU A 105 -0.74 1.44 -17.57
CA GLU A 105 0.11 1.27 -16.38
C GLU A 105 0.27 -0.21 -15.94
N LEU A 106 -0.40 -1.16 -16.64
CA LEU A 106 -0.29 -2.58 -16.30
C LEU A 106 0.90 -3.24 -17.01
N PRO A 107 1.60 -4.17 -16.33
CA PRO A 107 2.55 -5.05 -16.97
C PRO A 107 1.92 -5.79 -18.16
N GLU A 108 2.71 -6.08 -19.19
CA GLU A 108 2.21 -6.69 -20.43
C GLU A 108 1.46 -8.01 -20.19
N ASN A 109 1.95 -8.83 -19.28
CA ASN A 109 1.35 -10.12 -18.93
C ASN A 109 -0.01 -10.02 -18.21
N GLU A 110 -0.39 -8.82 -17.73
CA GLU A 110 -1.67 -8.55 -17.06
C GLU A 110 -2.71 -7.94 -18.00
N ARG A 111 -2.33 -7.56 -19.21
CA ARG A 111 -3.23 -6.92 -20.18
C ARG A 111 -4.21 -7.91 -20.79
N PRO A 112 -5.38 -7.44 -21.27
CA PRO A 112 -6.46 -8.30 -21.77
C PRO A 112 -6.10 -9.26 -22.91
N ASP A 113 -5.12 -8.92 -23.74
CA ASP A 113 -4.62 -9.74 -24.82
C ASP A 113 -3.86 -10.99 -24.34
N ARG A 114 -3.36 -10.96 -23.11
CA ARG A 114 -2.67 -12.09 -22.45
C ARG A 114 -3.55 -12.91 -21.52
N TRP A 115 -4.84 -12.58 -21.41
CA TRP A 115 -5.75 -13.31 -20.53
C TRP A 115 -6.10 -14.68 -21.08
N ASP A 116 -6.04 -15.68 -20.20
CA ASP A 116 -6.48 -17.06 -20.42
C ASP A 116 -7.99 -17.25 -20.19
N GLY A 117 -8.44 -18.51 -20.11
CA GLY A 117 -9.86 -18.87 -19.90
C GLY A 117 -10.38 -18.70 -18.48
N ARG A 118 -9.56 -18.26 -17.50
CA ARG A 118 -10.02 -18.04 -16.12
C ARG A 118 -10.98 -16.86 -16.02
N LEU A 119 -11.81 -16.88 -14.99
CA LEU A 119 -12.61 -15.71 -14.62
C LEU A 119 -11.66 -14.58 -14.20
N THR A 120 -11.90 -13.38 -14.72
CA THR A 120 -11.08 -12.21 -14.37
C THR A 120 -11.79 -11.37 -13.33
N LEU A 121 -11.17 -11.23 -12.16
CA LEU A 121 -11.59 -10.33 -11.10
C LEU A 121 -10.83 -9.02 -11.23
N ILE A 122 -11.53 -7.98 -11.61
CA ILE A 122 -10.99 -6.62 -11.75
C ILE A 122 -11.21 -5.87 -10.43
N VAL A 123 -10.12 -5.45 -9.80
CA VAL A 123 -10.15 -4.66 -8.58
C VAL A 123 -10.07 -3.19 -8.94
N LEU A 124 -11.12 -2.43 -8.61
CA LEU A 124 -11.15 -0.99 -8.81
C LEU A 124 -10.45 -0.27 -7.65
N PRO A 125 -9.68 0.80 -7.93
CA PRO A 125 -8.96 1.52 -6.89
C PRO A 125 -9.86 2.41 -6.03
N GLU A 126 -11.06 2.74 -6.49
CA GLU A 126 -11.96 3.66 -5.82
C GLU A 126 -13.43 3.29 -6.05
N TYR A 127 -14.28 3.77 -5.15
CA TYR A 127 -15.73 3.70 -5.34
C TYR A 127 -16.18 4.73 -6.35
N VAL A 128 -17.16 4.39 -7.18
CA VAL A 128 -17.73 5.28 -8.19
C VAL A 128 -19.24 5.36 -8.01
N ASP A 129 -19.77 6.57 -7.90
CA ASP A 129 -21.23 6.78 -7.93
C ASP A 129 -21.79 6.41 -9.31
N SER A 130 -23.04 5.94 -9.35
CA SER A 130 -23.68 5.47 -10.60
C SER A 130 -22.93 4.34 -11.30
N LEU A 131 -22.41 3.41 -10.50
CA LEU A 131 -21.52 2.32 -10.88
C LEU A 131 -21.97 1.57 -12.15
N GLU A 132 -23.25 1.21 -12.27
CA GLU A 132 -23.77 0.46 -13.42
C GLU A 132 -23.57 1.22 -14.73
N ALA A 133 -23.85 2.54 -14.73
CA ALA A 133 -23.68 3.37 -15.92
C ALA A 133 -22.20 3.53 -16.28
N VAL A 134 -21.35 3.80 -15.28
CA VAL A 134 -19.90 3.97 -15.47
C VAL A 134 -19.28 2.68 -15.96
N LEU A 135 -19.51 1.54 -15.29
CA LEU A 135 -18.96 0.26 -15.71
C LEU A 135 -19.53 -0.22 -17.03
N GLY A 136 -20.80 0.07 -17.31
CA GLY A 136 -21.42 -0.25 -18.60
C GLY A 136 -20.75 0.48 -19.76
N ALA A 137 -20.45 1.77 -19.61
CA ALA A 137 -19.71 2.57 -20.59
C ALA A 137 -18.26 2.09 -20.71
N TRP A 138 -17.58 1.89 -19.59
CA TRP A 138 -16.21 1.43 -19.49
C TRP A 138 -16.01 0.05 -20.18
N LEU A 139 -16.91 -0.91 -19.92
CA LEU A 139 -16.89 -2.22 -20.56
C LEU A 139 -17.07 -2.15 -22.08
N LYS A 140 -17.96 -1.27 -22.56
CA LYS A 140 -18.14 -1.08 -24.00
C LYS A 140 -16.87 -0.57 -24.67
N GLN A 141 -16.16 0.33 -23.98
CA GLN A 141 -14.98 0.98 -24.52
C GLN A 141 -13.73 0.09 -24.44
N HIS A 142 -13.49 -0.56 -23.29
CA HIS A 142 -12.22 -1.21 -23.00
C HIS A 142 -12.23 -2.74 -23.09
N LEU A 143 -13.41 -3.40 -22.93
CA LEU A 143 -13.57 -4.85 -22.94
C LEU A 143 -14.86 -5.31 -23.63
N PRO A 144 -15.08 -4.98 -24.89
CA PRO A 144 -16.35 -5.28 -25.59
C PRO A 144 -16.64 -6.79 -25.71
N GLN A 145 -15.62 -7.63 -25.75
CA GLN A 145 -15.75 -9.06 -26.07
C GLN A 145 -15.76 -10.01 -24.86
N ARG A 146 -15.42 -9.55 -23.65
CA ARG A 146 -15.16 -10.43 -22.48
C ARG A 146 -16.14 -10.27 -21.30
N ARG A 147 -17.33 -9.75 -21.52
CA ARG A 147 -18.26 -9.32 -20.44
C ARG A 147 -18.70 -10.44 -19.49
N ASN A 148 -18.84 -11.66 -19.99
CA ASN A 148 -19.38 -12.78 -19.21
C ASN A 148 -18.34 -13.39 -18.24
N THR A 149 -17.05 -13.18 -18.47
CA THR A 149 -15.96 -13.73 -17.67
C THR A 149 -15.38 -12.74 -16.67
N LEU A 150 -16.02 -11.57 -16.51
CA LEU A 150 -15.54 -10.51 -15.63
C LEU A 150 -16.34 -10.45 -14.33
N ARG A 151 -15.63 -10.11 -13.26
CA ARG A 151 -16.21 -9.72 -11.97
C ARG A 151 -15.46 -8.46 -11.51
N PHE A 152 -16.17 -7.60 -10.80
CA PHE A 152 -15.57 -6.38 -10.25
C PHE A 152 -15.61 -6.43 -8.73
N LEU A 153 -14.47 -6.09 -8.12
CA LEU A 153 -14.33 -5.83 -6.70
C LEU A 153 -14.13 -4.33 -6.50
N LEU A 154 -14.98 -3.76 -5.67
CA LEU A 154 -14.97 -2.33 -5.37
C LEU A 154 -14.64 -2.09 -3.90
N PRO A 155 -13.92 -1.01 -3.60
CA PRO A 155 -13.80 -0.55 -2.23
C PRO A 155 -15.14 -0.04 -1.70
N LYS A 156 -15.27 0.05 -0.38
CA LYS A 156 -16.40 0.71 0.26
C LYS A 156 -16.41 2.20 -0.09
N LYS A 157 -17.61 2.81 -0.10
CA LYS A 157 -17.77 4.23 -0.45
C LYS A 157 -16.90 5.16 0.41
N GLU A 158 -16.75 4.85 1.68
CA GLU A 158 -15.97 5.64 2.64
C GLU A 158 -14.45 5.40 2.53
N GLY A 159 -14.02 4.40 1.77
CA GLY A 159 -12.62 3.96 1.72
C GLY A 159 -11.68 4.86 0.90
N GLY A 160 -12.22 5.81 0.13
CA GLY A 160 -11.41 6.63 -0.76
C GLY A 160 -10.71 5.84 -1.87
N ASN A 161 -9.72 6.48 -2.49
CA ASN A 161 -8.90 5.82 -3.51
C ASN A 161 -7.71 5.10 -2.88
N LEU A 162 -7.54 3.83 -3.19
CA LEU A 162 -6.50 2.95 -2.68
C LEU A 162 -5.08 3.54 -2.84
N TYR A 163 -4.79 4.15 -3.99
CA TYR A 163 -3.48 4.68 -4.33
C TYR A 163 -3.22 6.11 -3.80
N PHE A 164 -4.18 6.69 -3.08
CA PHE A 164 -4.01 7.95 -2.34
C PHE A 164 -4.02 7.73 -0.82
N ALA A 165 -4.22 6.52 -0.35
CA ALA A 165 -4.13 6.15 1.05
C ALA A 165 -2.65 6.14 1.49
N ARG A 166 -2.19 7.23 2.12
CA ARG A 166 -0.77 7.44 2.45
C ARG A 166 -0.16 6.29 3.28
N GLU A 167 -0.92 5.75 4.21
CA GLU A 167 -0.48 4.61 5.02
C GLU A 167 -0.18 3.39 4.15
N LEU A 168 -1.09 3.02 3.25
CA LEU A 168 -0.91 1.88 2.35
C LEU A 168 0.29 2.08 1.43
N ILE A 169 0.50 3.29 0.93
CA ILE A 169 1.66 3.62 0.10
C ILE A 169 2.95 3.45 0.90
N VAL A 170 3.02 3.96 2.13
CA VAL A 170 4.23 3.81 2.98
C VAL A 170 4.51 2.34 3.29
N TYR A 171 3.49 1.53 3.57
CA TYR A 171 3.67 0.09 3.78
C TYR A 171 4.13 -0.62 2.50
N ALA A 172 3.56 -0.32 1.35
CA ALA A 172 4.01 -0.89 0.08
C ALA A 172 5.48 -0.54 -0.21
N ARG A 173 5.89 0.71 0.03
CA ARG A 173 7.29 1.17 -0.07
C ARG A 173 8.21 0.41 0.87
N ALA A 174 7.78 0.20 2.12
CA ALA A 174 8.55 -0.57 3.10
C ALA A 174 8.74 -2.02 2.65
N VAL A 175 7.70 -2.66 2.12
CA VAL A 175 7.79 -4.03 1.56
C VAL A 175 8.75 -4.06 0.36
N HIS A 176 8.64 -3.09 -0.55
CA HIS A 176 9.52 -2.98 -1.70
C HIS A 176 11.00 -2.88 -1.29
N LEU A 177 11.32 -1.96 -0.38
CA LEU A 177 12.67 -1.78 0.15
C LEU A 177 13.18 -3.02 0.90
N ALA A 178 12.33 -3.64 1.72
CA ALA A 178 12.70 -4.85 2.46
C ALA A 178 13.03 -6.01 1.52
N ASN A 179 12.34 -6.13 0.39
CA ASN A 179 12.65 -7.13 -0.62
C ASN A 179 14.01 -6.88 -1.29
N GLN A 180 14.34 -5.61 -1.58
CA GLN A 180 15.66 -5.25 -2.11
C GLN A 180 16.82 -5.53 -1.14
N TRP A 181 16.58 -5.49 0.16
CA TRP A 181 17.63 -5.79 1.16
C TRP A 181 17.88 -7.28 1.38
N LYS A 182 17.02 -8.15 0.84
CA LYS A 182 17.20 -9.61 0.91
C LYS A 182 18.04 -10.18 -0.23
N GLU A 183 18.19 -9.41 -1.31
CA GLU A 183 19.04 -9.74 -2.46
C GLU A 183 20.52 -9.34 -2.19
#